data_ddb747f9e0257987af36b0f861508f84
#
_entry.id   ddb747f9e0257987af36b0f861508f84
#
_cell.length_a   1.000
_cell.length_b   1.000
_cell.length_c   1.000
_cell.angle_alpha   90.00
_cell.angle_beta   90.00
_cell.angle_gamma   90.00
#
_symmetry.space_group_name_H-M   'P 1'
#
loop_
_entity.id
_entity.type
_entity.pdbx_description
1 polymer ?
#
loop_
_entity_poly.entity_id
_entity_poly.type
_entity_poly.pdbx_seq_one_letter_code
_entity_poly.pdbx_strand_id
1 'polypeptide(L)'
;MATKKTVLPIKRMTCGSCVATVERALKDTPGVTSAEVNFATEKAMVKYDPEQVEVAELVSAVEDTGYGVAMEKITLPIGGMTLRAEPQDEACASCVAHVEGPLRGLEGVLSASVNLATEKATVEYLPGVVGLPDFKRAVAEVGYEVLEVEGAEEVDEEARKMAEARWRMLLAWAFTIPIVLWMLPEMILGVA
;
A
#
# COMPACT_ATOMS: atom_id res chain seq x y z
N MET A 1 -16.79 -9.23 -18.86
CA MET A 1 -15.40 -8.74 -18.78
C MET A 1 -15.29 -7.90 -17.51
N ALA A 2 -14.61 -8.39 -16.50
CA ALA A 2 -14.42 -7.70 -15.24
C ALA A 2 -13.18 -6.79 -15.38
N THR A 3 -13.39 -5.50 -15.59
CA THR A 3 -12.29 -4.54 -15.66
C THR A 3 -11.88 -4.13 -14.25
N LYS A 4 -10.64 -4.39 -13.86
CA LYS A 4 -10.05 -3.91 -12.62
C LYS A 4 -9.23 -2.64 -12.83
N LYS A 5 -9.00 -1.90 -11.74
CA LYS A 5 -8.23 -0.68 -11.72
C LYS A 5 -7.11 -0.81 -10.69
N THR A 6 -5.89 -0.59 -11.14
CA THR A 6 -4.71 -0.56 -10.27
C THR A 6 -3.96 0.75 -10.41
N VAL A 7 -3.15 1.08 -9.40
CA VAL A 7 -2.32 2.29 -9.37
C VAL A 7 -0.87 1.87 -9.20
N LEU A 8 -0.04 2.15 -10.22
CA LEU A 8 1.37 1.85 -10.21
C LEU A 8 2.16 3.13 -9.90
N PRO A 9 2.89 3.20 -8.80
CA PRO A 9 3.80 4.31 -8.53
C PRO A 9 5.06 4.17 -9.40
N ILE A 10 5.29 5.16 -10.28
CA ILE A 10 6.38 5.15 -11.26
C ILE A 10 7.54 6.01 -10.77
N LYS A 11 8.73 5.46 -10.73
CA LYS A 11 9.96 6.18 -10.38
C LYS A 11 10.70 6.66 -11.63
N ARG A 12 11.48 7.74 -11.48
CA ARG A 12 12.38 8.30 -12.47
C ARG A 12 11.71 9.06 -13.64
N MET A 13 10.45 9.48 -13.48
CA MET A 13 9.86 10.39 -14.45
C MET A 13 10.43 11.80 -14.27
N THR A 14 11.06 12.36 -15.30
CA THR A 14 11.69 13.69 -15.25
C THR A 14 11.07 14.69 -16.23
N CYS A 15 10.26 14.24 -17.16
CA CYS A 15 9.68 15.11 -18.21
C CYS A 15 8.38 14.55 -18.77
N GLY A 16 7.62 15.39 -19.50
CA GLY A 16 6.35 14.99 -20.10
C GLY A 16 6.45 13.90 -21.18
N SER A 17 7.60 13.75 -21.85
CA SER A 17 7.80 12.66 -22.79
C SER A 17 7.89 11.29 -22.09
N CYS A 18 8.37 11.26 -20.84
CA CYS A 18 8.39 10.07 -20.01
C CYS A 18 6.98 9.53 -19.78
N VAL A 19 6.03 10.43 -19.49
CA VAL A 19 4.61 10.11 -19.32
C VAL A 19 4.06 9.39 -20.56
N ALA A 20 4.26 9.99 -21.74
CA ALA A 20 3.79 9.41 -22.99
C ALA A 20 4.41 8.04 -23.32
N THR A 21 5.67 7.84 -22.95
CA THR A 21 6.36 6.56 -23.14
C THR A 21 5.76 5.46 -22.26
N VAL A 22 5.59 5.74 -20.95
CA VAL A 22 5.00 4.80 -20.01
C VAL A 22 3.53 4.51 -20.34
N GLU A 23 2.74 5.55 -20.69
CA GLU A 23 1.35 5.35 -21.10
C GLU A 23 1.22 4.46 -22.33
N ARG A 24 2.11 4.64 -23.30
CA ARG A 24 2.11 3.82 -24.53
C ARG A 24 2.44 2.37 -24.20
N ALA A 25 3.50 2.12 -23.45
CA ALA A 25 3.88 0.76 -23.06
C ALA A 25 2.77 0.03 -22.32
N LEU A 26 2.11 0.71 -21.37
CA LEU A 26 0.98 0.14 -20.64
C LEU A 26 -0.24 -0.12 -21.56
N LYS A 27 -0.53 0.79 -22.51
CA LYS A 27 -1.64 0.63 -23.48
C LYS A 27 -1.38 -0.46 -24.51
N ASP A 28 -0.11 -0.69 -24.85
CA ASP A 28 0.31 -1.73 -25.80
C ASP A 28 0.30 -3.13 -25.16
N THR A 29 0.19 -3.22 -23.82
CA THR A 29 0.09 -4.50 -23.10
C THR A 29 -1.30 -5.13 -23.33
N PRO A 30 -1.37 -6.38 -23.80
CA PRO A 30 -2.65 -7.09 -24.00
C PRO A 30 -3.46 -7.15 -22.69
N GLY A 31 -4.77 -6.91 -22.78
CA GLY A 31 -5.65 -6.91 -21.60
C GLY A 31 -5.78 -5.54 -20.92
N VAL A 32 -5.00 -4.53 -21.30
CA VAL A 32 -5.13 -3.17 -20.78
C VAL A 32 -6.20 -2.40 -21.58
N THR A 33 -7.20 -1.88 -20.88
CA THR A 33 -8.27 -1.07 -21.48
C THR A 33 -7.92 0.42 -21.52
N SER A 34 -7.30 0.94 -20.48
CA SER A 34 -6.82 2.32 -20.42
C SER A 34 -5.67 2.47 -19.45
N ALA A 35 -4.75 3.36 -19.76
CA ALA A 35 -3.66 3.78 -18.88
C ALA A 35 -3.53 5.30 -18.93
N GLU A 36 -3.47 5.92 -17.76
CA GLU A 36 -3.31 7.35 -17.56
C GLU A 36 -2.18 7.57 -16.55
N VAL A 37 -1.17 8.33 -16.93
CA VAL A 37 -0.03 8.63 -16.07
C VAL A 37 -0.08 10.08 -15.62
N ASN A 38 -0.04 10.28 -14.31
CA ASN A 38 0.02 11.60 -13.71
C ASN A 38 1.45 11.90 -13.26
N PHE A 39 2.09 12.86 -13.94
CA PHE A 39 3.46 13.27 -13.65
C PHE A 39 3.62 13.89 -12.25
N ALA A 40 2.65 14.71 -11.81
CA ALA A 40 2.75 15.42 -10.54
C ALA A 40 2.64 14.48 -9.31
N THR A 41 1.92 13.37 -9.45
CA THR A 41 1.77 12.37 -8.39
C THR A 41 2.68 11.15 -8.58
N GLU A 42 3.39 11.09 -9.70
CA GLU A 42 4.24 9.95 -10.11
C GLU A 42 3.49 8.61 -10.09
N LYS A 43 2.21 8.63 -10.48
CA LYS A 43 1.33 7.46 -10.48
C LYS A 43 0.73 7.20 -11.85
N ALA A 44 0.78 5.95 -12.28
CA ALA A 44 0.02 5.45 -13.42
C ALA A 44 -1.24 4.74 -12.95
N MET A 45 -2.38 5.15 -13.48
CA MET A 45 -3.67 4.53 -13.24
C MET A 45 -4.01 3.64 -14.43
N VAL A 46 -4.09 2.34 -14.21
CA VAL A 46 -4.30 1.34 -15.25
C VAL A 46 -5.63 0.63 -15.02
N LYS A 47 -6.43 0.54 -16.08
CA LYS A 47 -7.62 -0.33 -16.13
C LYS A 47 -7.31 -1.51 -17.02
N TYR A 48 -7.46 -2.69 -16.50
CA TYR A 48 -7.07 -3.93 -17.17
C TYR A 48 -8.07 -5.07 -16.88
N ASP A 49 -8.01 -6.11 -17.69
CA ASP A 49 -8.76 -7.34 -17.50
C ASP A 49 -7.89 -8.36 -16.76
N PRO A 50 -8.23 -8.73 -15.52
CA PRO A 50 -7.42 -9.63 -14.70
C PRO A 50 -7.39 -11.09 -15.24
N GLU A 51 -8.26 -11.43 -16.20
CA GLU A 51 -8.21 -12.73 -16.86
C GLU A 51 -7.19 -12.78 -18.01
N GLN A 52 -6.71 -11.62 -18.47
CA GLN A 52 -5.78 -11.50 -19.61
C GLN A 52 -4.39 -11.02 -19.23
N VAL A 53 -4.25 -10.23 -18.16
CA VAL A 53 -2.97 -9.67 -17.75
C VAL A 53 -2.88 -9.60 -16.22
N GLU A 54 -1.72 -9.98 -15.70
CA GLU A 54 -1.39 -9.86 -14.28
C GLU A 54 -0.68 -8.52 -13.98
N VAL A 55 -0.74 -8.09 -12.73
CA VAL A 55 -0.07 -6.85 -12.27
C VAL A 55 1.44 -6.92 -12.49
N ALA A 56 2.04 -8.12 -12.37
CA ALA A 56 3.46 -8.33 -12.62
C ALA A 56 3.87 -8.02 -14.07
N GLU A 57 3.00 -8.33 -15.04
CA GLU A 57 3.24 -8.02 -16.46
C GLU A 57 3.16 -6.51 -16.73
N LEU A 58 2.25 -5.80 -16.03
CA LEU A 58 2.18 -4.33 -16.10
C LEU A 58 3.46 -3.68 -15.54
N VAL A 59 4.00 -4.24 -14.45
CA VAL A 59 5.27 -3.80 -13.87
C VAL A 59 6.41 -4.02 -14.87
N SER A 60 6.50 -5.23 -15.46
CA SER A 60 7.53 -5.53 -16.47
C SER A 60 7.45 -4.61 -17.68
N ALA A 61 6.24 -4.31 -18.17
CA ALA A 61 6.04 -3.39 -19.29
C ALA A 61 6.56 -1.97 -19.00
N VAL A 62 6.45 -1.51 -17.75
CA VAL A 62 7.04 -0.22 -17.33
C VAL A 62 8.56 -0.32 -17.24
N GLU A 63 9.10 -1.39 -16.67
CA GLU A 63 10.54 -1.60 -16.50
C GLU A 63 11.28 -1.73 -17.85
N ASP A 64 10.65 -2.37 -18.83
CA ASP A 64 11.18 -2.50 -20.20
C ASP A 64 11.36 -1.14 -20.89
N THR A 65 10.62 -0.12 -20.47
CA THR A 65 10.83 1.26 -20.95
C THR A 65 11.96 2.01 -20.24
N GLY A 66 12.62 1.37 -19.25
CA GLY A 66 13.70 1.95 -18.46
C GLY A 66 13.25 2.77 -17.25
N TYR A 67 11.95 2.78 -16.96
CA TYR A 67 11.40 3.37 -15.73
C TYR A 67 11.23 2.29 -14.67
N GLY A 68 11.27 2.69 -13.39
CA GLY A 68 11.05 1.76 -12.28
C GLY A 68 9.66 1.93 -11.67
N VAL A 69 9.11 0.84 -11.17
CA VAL A 69 7.93 0.88 -10.31
C VAL A 69 8.39 0.92 -8.85
N ALA A 70 7.75 1.76 -8.02
CA ALA A 70 8.04 1.79 -6.60
C ALA A 70 7.38 0.58 -5.92
N MET A 71 8.16 -0.44 -5.68
CA MET A 71 7.76 -1.58 -4.86
C MET A 71 8.23 -1.37 -3.43
N GLU A 72 7.43 -1.84 -2.49
CA GLU A 72 7.78 -1.89 -1.08
C GLU A 72 7.97 -3.34 -0.64
N LYS A 73 8.87 -3.52 0.30
CA LYS A 73 9.17 -4.82 0.89
C LYS A 73 8.86 -4.77 2.36
N ILE A 74 7.98 -5.65 2.81
CA ILE A 74 7.62 -5.78 4.21
C ILE A 74 7.99 -7.16 4.73
N THR A 75 8.43 -7.21 5.98
CA THR A 75 8.69 -8.46 6.68
C THR A 75 7.68 -8.62 7.80
N LEU A 76 6.86 -9.66 7.69
CA LEU A 76 5.77 -9.96 8.62
C LEU A 76 6.21 -11.12 9.53
N PRO A 77 6.30 -10.94 10.84
CA PRO A 77 6.48 -12.04 11.76
C PRO A 77 5.18 -12.84 11.86
N ILE A 78 5.26 -14.15 11.63
CA ILE A 78 4.10 -15.05 11.62
C ILE A 78 4.18 -15.98 12.82
N GLY A 79 3.22 -15.86 13.73
CA GLY A 79 3.10 -16.72 14.88
C GLY A 79 2.42 -18.05 14.57
N GLY A 80 2.83 -19.09 15.29
CA GLY A 80 2.18 -20.40 15.28
C GLY A 80 2.70 -21.40 14.24
N MET A 81 3.76 -21.07 13.50
CA MET A 81 4.33 -21.99 12.52
C MET A 81 5.04 -23.19 13.17
N THR A 82 5.73 -22.98 14.29
CA THR A 82 6.45 -24.03 15.02
C THR A 82 5.55 -24.91 15.88
N LEU A 83 4.38 -24.39 16.33
CA LEU A 83 3.47 -25.12 17.22
C LEU A 83 2.69 -26.24 16.52
N ARG A 84 2.66 -26.26 15.17
CA ARG A 84 1.96 -27.27 14.37
C ARG A 84 2.88 -28.32 13.76
N ALA A 85 4.18 -28.18 13.90
CA ALA A 85 5.14 -29.17 13.44
C ALA A 85 5.19 -30.32 14.44
N GLU A 86 4.45 -31.40 14.20
CA GLU A 86 4.73 -32.71 14.83
C GLU A 86 6.13 -33.17 14.41
N PRO A 87 6.93 -33.78 15.34
CA PRO A 87 8.36 -34.00 15.10
C PRO A 87 8.70 -35.09 14.06
N GLN A 88 7.75 -35.58 13.28
CA GLN A 88 7.92 -36.71 12.37
C GLN A 88 7.46 -36.53 10.92
N ASP A 89 6.87 -35.36 10.54
CA ASP A 89 6.37 -35.22 9.19
C ASP A 89 7.11 -34.12 8.41
N GLU A 90 7.26 -34.37 7.09
CA GLU A 90 7.68 -33.40 6.07
C GLU A 90 6.77 -32.16 5.97
N ALA A 91 5.99 -31.92 7.03
CA ALA A 91 4.94 -30.93 7.18
C ALA A 91 5.42 -29.46 7.13
N CYS A 92 6.71 -29.22 7.33
CA CYS A 92 7.25 -27.85 7.28
C CYS A 92 7.13 -27.18 5.90
N ALA A 93 7.29 -27.94 4.82
CA ALA A 93 7.14 -27.39 3.46
C ALA A 93 5.69 -27.05 3.11
N SER A 94 4.72 -27.82 3.63
CA SER A 94 3.29 -27.52 3.41
C SER A 94 2.84 -26.29 4.16
N CYS A 95 3.35 -26.01 5.36
CA CYS A 95 3.04 -24.80 6.13
C CYS A 95 3.52 -23.53 5.39
N VAL A 96 4.70 -23.57 4.80
CA VAL A 96 5.20 -22.46 3.96
C VAL A 96 4.24 -22.19 2.80
N ALA A 97 3.91 -23.23 2.03
CA ALA A 97 3.03 -23.10 0.88
C ALA A 97 1.63 -22.61 1.26
N HIS A 98 1.12 -23.02 2.45
CA HIS A 98 -0.18 -22.56 2.95
C HIS A 98 -0.21 -21.06 3.29
N VAL A 99 0.90 -20.47 3.68
CA VAL A 99 0.99 -19.03 3.95
C VAL A 99 1.37 -18.25 2.69
N GLU A 100 2.31 -18.77 1.89
CA GLU A 100 2.74 -18.10 0.65
C GLU A 100 1.61 -18.01 -0.39
N GLY A 101 0.78 -19.07 -0.52
CA GLY A 101 -0.30 -19.12 -1.48
C GLY A 101 -1.28 -17.96 -1.37
N PRO A 102 -1.96 -17.77 -0.22
CA PRO A 102 -2.86 -16.65 0.01
C PRO A 102 -2.20 -15.27 -0.12
N LEU A 103 -0.95 -15.12 0.32
CA LEU A 103 -0.22 -13.87 0.18
C LEU A 103 0.06 -13.53 -1.28
N ARG A 104 0.47 -14.52 -2.10
CA ARG A 104 0.66 -14.35 -3.55
C ARG A 104 -0.65 -14.13 -4.30
N GLY A 105 -1.76 -14.64 -3.77
CA GLY A 105 -3.09 -14.45 -4.35
C GLY A 105 -3.67 -13.05 -4.14
N LEU A 106 -3.05 -12.23 -3.30
CA LEU A 106 -3.48 -10.85 -3.11
C LEU A 106 -3.07 -9.99 -4.30
N GLU A 107 -4.02 -9.20 -4.80
CA GLU A 107 -3.75 -8.25 -5.89
C GLU A 107 -2.74 -7.18 -5.43
N GLY A 108 -1.68 -7.00 -6.21
CA GLY A 108 -0.60 -6.07 -5.88
C GLY A 108 0.57 -6.69 -5.13
N VAL A 109 0.54 -7.98 -4.82
CA VAL A 109 1.70 -8.74 -4.34
C VAL A 109 2.45 -9.32 -5.52
N LEU A 110 3.73 -9.01 -5.61
CA LEU A 110 4.63 -9.48 -6.68
C LEU A 110 5.37 -10.74 -6.26
N SER A 111 5.83 -10.78 -5.03
CA SER A 111 6.47 -11.95 -4.46
C SER A 111 6.15 -12.11 -2.98
N ALA A 112 6.01 -13.35 -2.52
CA ALA A 112 5.92 -13.67 -1.12
C ALA A 112 6.82 -14.90 -0.85
N SER A 113 7.63 -14.81 0.18
CA SER A 113 8.54 -15.87 0.61
C SER A 113 8.51 -15.98 2.12
N VAL A 114 8.30 -17.19 2.61
CA VAL A 114 8.22 -17.51 4.04
C VAL A 114 9.46 -18.28 4.48
N ASN A 115 10.08 -17.78 5.53
CA ASN A 115 11.22 -18.47 6.16
C ASN A 115 10.79 -19.05 7.50
N LEU A 116 10.71 -20.37 7.58
CA LEU A 116 10.32 -21.10 8.78
C LEU A 116 11.29 -20.94 9.95
N ALA A 117 12.59 -20.88 9.65
CA ALA A 117 13.61 -20.80 10.72
C ALA A 117 13.56 -19.46 11.48
N THR A 118 13.08 -18.41 10.82
CA THR A 118 12.93 -17.07 11.41
C THR A 118 11.48 -16.71 11.70
N GLU A 119 10.53 -17.58 11.31
CA GLU A 119 9.08 -17.34 11.39
C GLU A 119 8.65 -16.00 10.75
N LYS A 120 9.28 -15.65 9.62
CA LYS A 120 9.05 -14.40 8.93
C LYS A 120 8.60 -14.63 7.49
N ALA A 121 7.56 -13.95 7.07
CA ALA A 121 7.19 -13.81 5.66
C ALA A 121 7.73 -12.48 5.12
N THR A 122 8.42 -12.54 4.01
CA THR A 122 8.86 -11.36 3.26
C THR A 122 7.96 -11.21 2.06
N VAL A 123 7.29 -10.07 1.94
CA VAL A 123 6.35 -9.76 0.87
C VAL A 123 6.81 -8.52 0.12
N GLU A 124 6.92 -8.64 -1.19
CA GLU A 124 7.14 -7.50 -2.09
C GLU A 124 5.81 -7.14 -2.74
N TYR A 125 5.40 -5.90 -2.57
CA TYR A 125 4.06 -5.46 -2.95
C TYR A 125 4.04 -4.03 -3.49
N LEU A 126 2.94 -3.68 -4.16
CA LEU A 126 2.67 -2.34 -4.65
C LEU A 126 1.94 -1.52 -3.58
N PRO A 127 2.56 -0.46 -3.05
CA PRO A 127 1.91 0.40 -2.08
C PRO A 127 0.72 1.13 -2.71
N GLY A 128 -0.42 1.09 -2.01
CA GLY A 128 -1.68 1.69 -2.47
C GLY A 128 -2.63 0.73 -3.21
N VAL A 129 -2.22 -0.50 -3.50
CA VAL A 129 -3.09 -1.60 -3.99
C VAL A 129 -3.42 -2.53 -2.84
N VAL A 130 -2.41 -2.96 -2.10
CA VAL A 130 -2.52 -3.86 -0.95
C VAL A 130 -1.79 -3.25 0.24
N GLY A 131 -2.23 -3.57 1.44
CA GLY A 131 -1.65 -3.05 2.68
C GLY A 131 -1.59 -4.08 3.80
N LEU A 132 -1.02 -3.68 4.93
CA LEU A 132 -0.87 -4.53 6.11
C LEU A 132 -2.17 -5.20 6.59
N PRO A 133 -3.36 -4.54 6.57
CA PRO A 133 -4.62 -5.19 6.94
C PRO A 133 -4.98 -6.37 6.05
N ASP A 134 -4.67 -6.30 4.75
CA ASP A 134 -4.96 -7.36 3.79
C ASP A 134 -4.06 -8.57 4.02
N PHE A 135 -2.76 -8.33 4.32
CA PHE A 135 -1.83 -9.39 4.70
C PHE A 135 -2.26 -10.09 5.99
N LYS A 136 -2.63 -9.33 7.02
CA LYS A 136 -3.15 -9.90 8.29
C LYS A 136 -4.37 -10.77 8.05
N ARG A 137 -5.30 -10.33 7.20
CA ARG A 137 -6.49 -11.11 6.84
C ARG A 137 -6.14 -12.39 6.11
N ALA A 138 -5.30 -12.33 5.08
CA ALA A 138 -4.90 -13.49 4.28
C ALA A 138 -4.17 -14.56 5.13
N VAL A 139 -3.31 -14.13 6.06
CA VAL A 139 -2.62 -15.04 6.98
C VAL A 139 -3.59 -15.63 8.01
N ALA A 140 -4.55 -14.85 8.51
CA ALA A 140 -5.57 -15.30 9.45
C ALA A 140 -6.52 -16.33 8.83
N GLU A 141 -6.87 -16.23 7.55
CA GLU A 141 -7.73 -17.17 6.82
C GLU A 141 -7.14 -18.59 6.79
N VAL A 142 -5.83 -18.71 6.80
CA VAL A 142 -5.13 -20.02 6.86
C VAL A 142 -4.78 -20.46 8.28
N GLY A 143 -5.26 -19.71 9.29
CA GLY A 143 -5.17 -20.06 10.70
C GLY A 143 -3.83 -19.73 11.36
N TYR A 144 -3.08 -18.81 10.78
CA TYR A 144 -1.88 -18.23 11.39
C TYR A 144 -2.14 -16.79 11.82
N GLU A 145 -1.28 -16.26 12.68
CA GLU A 145 -1.39 -14.89 13.19
C GLU A 145 -0.15 -14.09 12.80
N VAL A 146 -0.35 -12.89 12.29
CA VAL A 146 0.74 -11.94 12.10
C VAL A 146 0.99 -11.25 13.42
N LEU A 147 2.15 -11.50 14.01
CA LEU A 147 2.61 -10.78 15.21
C LEU A 147 2.87 -9.32 14.87
N GLU A 148 2.92 -8.47 15.88
CA GLU A 148 3.15 -7.04 15.66
C GLU A 148 4.43 -6.78 14.88
N VAL A 149 4.31 -6.01 13.81
CA VAL A 149 5.44 -5.61 12.97
C VAL A 149 6.07 -4.40 13.62
N GLU A 150 7.27 -4.56 14.19
CA GLU A 150 8.07 -3.42 14.66
C GLU A 150 8.27 -2.43 13.51
N GLY A 151 7.72 -1.21 13.64
CA GLY A 151 7.76 -0.15 12.62
C GLY A 151 6.45 0.15 11.90
N ALA A 152 5.42 -0.72 11.94
CA ALA A 152 4.10 -0.38 11.39
C ALA A 152 3.30 0.56 12.32
N GLU A 153 3.59 0.54 13.61
CA GLU A 153 2.95 1.42 14.60
C GLU A 153 3.36 2.89 14.43
N GLU A 154 4.58 3.18 13.96
CA GLU A 154 5.04 4.57 13.82
C GLU A 154 4.21 5.34 12.77
N VAL A 155 3.84 4.71 11.67
CA VAL A 155 3.07 5.35 10.60
C VAL A 155 1.61 5.58 11.02
N ASP A 156 1.00 4.61 11.71
CA ASP A 156 -0.36 4.74 12.24
C ASP A 156 -0.43 5.71 13.43
N GLU A 157 0.60 5.71 14.29
CA GLU A 157 0.68 6.66 15.42
C GLU A 157 0.88 8.10 14.94
N GLU A 158 1.69 8.34 13.91
CA GLU A 158 1.85 9.68 13.34
C GLU A 158 0.56 10.18 12.69
N ALA A 159 -0.16 9.31 11.96
CA ALA A 159 -1.45 9.63 11.39
C ALA A 159 -2.50 9.94 12.47
N ARG A 160 -2.52 9.18 13.56
CA ARG A 160 -3.41 9.41 14.73
C ARG A 160 -3.02 10.70 15.46
N LYS A 161 -1.75 10.93 15.71
CA LYS A 161 -1.24 12.17 16.34
C LYS A 161 -1.56 13.39 15.49
N MET A 162 -1.46 13.32 14.16
CA MET A 162 -1.87 14.40 13.27
C MET A 162 -3.38 14.64 13.27
N ALA A 163 -4.19 13.59 13.33
CA ALA A 163 -5.64 13.70 13.42
C ALA A 163 -6.07 14.34 14.75
N GLU A 164 -5.47 13.92 15.87
CA GLU A 164 -5.72 14.54 17.19
C GLU A 164 -5.24 15.99 17.27
N ALA A 165 -4.08 16.30 16.69
CA ALA A 165 -3.57 17.66 16.64
C ALA A 165 -4.52 18.59 15.84
N ARG A 166 -5.07 18.11 14.73
CA ARG A 166 -6.07 18.85 13.92
C ARG A 166 -7.35 19.11 14.70
N TRP A 167 -7.85 18.12 15.43
CA TRP A 167 -9.05 18.27 16.25
C TRP A 167 -8.82 19.27 17.42
N ARG A 168 -7.69 19.19 18.09
CA ARG A 168 -7.31 20.14 19.14
C ARG A 168 -7.16 21.57 18.61
N MET A 169 -6.61 21.71 17.41
CA MET A 169 -6.47 23.00 16.74
C MET A 169 -7.83 23.59 16.38
N LEU A 170 -8.78 22.79 15.87
CA LEU A 170 -10.14 23.22 15.56
C LEU A 170 -10.90 23.67 16.83
N LEU A 171 -10.75 22.97 17.94
CA LEU A 171 -11.32 23.36 19.22
C LEU A 171 -10.72 24.68 19.72
N ALA A 172 -9.41 24.88 19.63
CA ALA A 172 -8.77 26.13 19.99
C ALA A 172 -9.30 27.31 19.17
N TRP A 173 -9.48 27.11 17.86
CA TRP A 173 -10.06 28.13 16.97
C TRP A 173 -11.54 28.41 17.30
N ALA A 174 -12.30 27.42 17.66
CA ALA A 174 -13.72 27.56 18.04
C ALA A 174 -13.90 28.44 19.29
N PHE A 175 -12.93 28.44 20.19
CA PHE A 175 -12.95 29.30 21.39
C PHE A 175 -12.32 30.66 21.15
N THR A 176 -11.27 30.74 20.32
CA THR A 176 -10.59 32.02 20.06
C THR A 176 -11.37 32.96 19.14
N ILE A 177 -12.06 32.43 18.13
CA ILE A 177 -12.84 33.26 17.18
C ILE A 177 -13.91 34.10 17.88
N PRO A 178 -14.79 33.56 18.75
CA PRO A 178 -15.80 34.37 19.42
C PRO A 178 -15.22 35.42 20.38
N ILE A 179 -14.09 35.11 21.03
CA ILE A 179 -13.43 36.07 21.94
C ILE A 179 -12.83 37.23 21.14
N VAL A 180 -12.19 36.96 20.03
CA VAL A 180 -11.65 37.98 19.13
C VAL A 180 -12.79 38.82 18.53
N LEU A 181 -13.90 38.16 18.13
CA LEU A 181 -15.06 38.87 17.57
C LEU A 181 -15.74 39.77 18.60
N TRP A 182 -15.74 39.39 19.86
CA TRP A 182 -16.24 40.23 20.97
C TRP A 182 -15.35 41.43 21.24
N MET A 183 -14.04 41.27 21.13
CA MET A 183 -13.06 42.30 21.43
C MET A 183 -12.85 43.32 20.29
N LEU A 184 -13.19 42.94 19.04
CA LEU A 184 -13.04 43.75 17.84
C LEU A 184 -13.84 45.09 17.88
N PRO A 185 -15.11 45.13 18.31
CA PRO A 185 -15.86 46.39 18.38
C PRO A 185 -15.30 47.38 19.37
N GLU A 186 -14.76 46.95 20.53
CA GLU A 186 -14.12 47.85 21.51
C GLU A 186 -12.82 48.46 20.97
N MET A 187 -12.06 47.68 20.19
CA MET A 187 -10.79 48.12 19.63
C MET A 187 -10.96 49.04 18.41
N ILE A 188 -12.02 48.88 17.61
CA ILE A 188 -12.27 49.69 16.40
C ILE A 188 -13.08 50.95 16.70
N LEU A 189 -14.04 50.87 17.62
CA LEU A 189 -14.94 52.02 17.95
C LEU A 189 -14.39 52.93 19.02
N GLY A 190 -13.27 52.61 19.68
CA GLY A 190 -12.57 53.54 20.59
C GLY A 190 -13.44 54.12 21.71
N VAL A 191 -14.45 53.37 22.16
CA VAL A 191 -15.34 53.85 23.24
C VAL A 191 -14.65 53.53 24.58
N ALA A 192 -13.92 54.55 25.10
CA ALA A 192 -13.51 54.62 26.47
C ALA A 192 -14.66 55.19 27.29
#